data_2a086199c4dd81547303f3afdfb07672
#
_entry.id   2a086199c4dd81547303f3afdfb07672
#
_cell.length_a   1.000
_cell.length_b   1.000
_cell.length_c   1.000
_cell.angle_alpha   90.00
_cell.angle_beta   90.00
_cell.angle_gamma   90.00
#
_symmetry.space_group_name_H-M   'P 1'
#
loop_
_entity.id
_entity.type
_entity.pdbx_description
1 polymer ?
#
loop_
_entity_poly.entity_id
_entity_poly.type
_entity_poly.pdbx_seq_one_letter_code
_entity_poly.pdbx_strand_id
1 'polypeptide(L)'
;MQYNEMNKEQLLQLKAELDERYKEAKAKGLNLNMSRGKPSATQLNVTMDMLDVINSSSDLKSEDGTDCRNYGVLDGIPEAKKLMADMMGTTPEHVIIYGNASLNIMYDQVSRAYTHGILGNTPWCKLDKVKWLCPVPGYDRHFAITERFGIEMINIPMSVDGPDMDMIEKLVSEDESIKGIWCVPKYSNPQGYTYSDETVKRMAALKPAAKDFRIFWDNAYVIHHLYDDKQDEILDIISECEKAGKPDMVFEFASTSKVTFPGSGVAALATSKDNVADIKKQMTIQTIGHDKINQLRHVRYFKNVAGLKEHMKKHAEFMRPKFEATLKVLEDELTGLGIGTWSEPRGGYFISFDAMEGCAKAIVAKCKEAGVILTNAGATFPYGKDPKDSNIRIAPSFPTPEEMSEAAELFVLCTKLVSVEKLLEQK
;
A
#
# COMPACT_ATOMS: atom_id res chain seq x y z
N MET A 1 26.11 4.90 -23.78
CA MET A 1 25.30 5.33 -24.95
C MET A 1 23.86 4.97 -24.67
N GLN A 2 22.96 5.92 -24.79
CA GLN A 2 21.53 5.64 -24.63
C GLN A 2 21.00 4.81 -25.81
N TYR A 3 20.03 3.96 -25.60
CA TYR A 3 19.50 3.08 -26.67
C TYR A 3 18.80 3.85 -27.79
N ASN A 4 18.18 4.99 -27.48
CA ASN A 4 17.55 5.87 -28.48
C ASN A 4 18.56 6.55 -29.42
N GLU A 5 19.84 6.66 -29.03
CA GLU A 5 20.93 7.22 -29.80
C GLU A 5 21.54 6.21 -30.79
N MET A 6 21.27 4.92 -30.63
CA MET A 6 21.76 3.86 -31.50
C MET A 6 21.09 3.91 -32.89
N ASN A 7 21.86 3.64 -33.93
CA ASN A 7 21.28 3.43 -35.25
C ASN A 7 20.65 2.04 -35.40
N LYS A 8 19.94 1.81 -36.50
CA LYS A 8 19.21 0.54 -36.72
C LYS A 8 20.12 -0.68 -36.72
N GLU A 9 21.31 -0.59 -37.30
CA GLU A 9 22.26 -1.70 -37.37
C GLU A 9 22.78 -2.07 -35.97
N GLN A 10 23.12 -1.08 -35.15
CA GLN A 10 23.52 -1.29 -33.73
C GLN A 10 22.41 -1.91 -32.91
N LEU A 11 21.16 -1.47 -33.11
CA LEU A 11 20.01 -2.07 -32.41
C LEU A 11 19.74 -3.52 -32.86
N LEU A 12 19.93 -3.84 -34.14
CA LEU A 12 19.78 -5.23 -34.62
C LEU A 12 20.85 -6.16 -34.06
N GLN A 13 22.10 -5.68 -33.99
CA GLN A 13 23.19 -6.43 -33.35
C GLN A 13 22.91 -6.68 -31.87
N LEU A 14 22.54 -5.62 -31.13
CA LEU A 14 22.21 -5.71 -29.70
C LEU A 14 21.02 -6.66 -29.48
N LYS A 15 19.98 -6.58 -30.33
CA LYS A 15 18.85 -7.50 -30.27
C LYS A 15 19.29 -8.95 -30.39
N ALA A 16 20.14 -9.29 -31.33
CA ALA A 16 20.63 -10.66 -31.51
C ALA A 16 21.37 -11.18 -30.26
N GLU A 17 22.21 -10.35 -29.63
CA GLU A 17 22.89 -10.69 -28.39
C GLU A 17 21.92 -10.90 -27.22
N LEU A 18 20.91 -10.02 -27.07
CA LEU A 18 19.89 -10.13 -26.03
C LEU A 18 18.96 -11.32 -26.24
N ASP A 19 18.62 -11.65 -27.49
CA ASP A 19 17.81 -12.83 -27.82
C ASP A 19 18.50 -14.15 -27.40
N GLU A 20 19.81 -14.28 -27.61
CA GLU A 20 20.57 -15.46 -27.15
C GLU A 20 20.61 -15.53 -25.63
N ARG A 21 20.93 -14.43 -24.96
CA ARG A 21 20.90 -14.37 -23.48
C ARG A 21 19.50 -14.71 -22.92
N TYR A 22 18.43 -14.27 -23.59
CA TYR A 22 17.07 -14.57 -23.17
C TYR A 22 16.73 -16.07 -23.33
N LYS A 23 17.18 -16.72 -24.40
CA LYS A 23 17.04 -18.17 -24.58
C LYS A 23 17.76 -18.94 -23.48
N GLU A 24 18.99 -18.54 -23.15
CA GLU A 24 19.77 -19.16 -22.07
C GLU A 24 19.07 -18.98 -20.72
N ALA A 25 18.60 -17.77 -20.42
CA ALA A 25 17.87 -17.47 -19.18
C ALA A 25 16.59 -18.30 -19.07
N LYS A 26 15.81 -18.41 -20.15
CA LYS A 26 14.60 -19.24 -20.21
C LYS A 26 14.90 -20.73 -20.01
N ALA A 27 16.03 -21.22 -20.50
CA ALA A 27 16.47 -22.61 -20.33
C ALA A 27 16.81 -22.97 -18.88
N LYS A 28 17.11 -21.99 -18.00
CA LYS A 28 17.34 -22.21 -16.56
C LYS A 28 16.09 -22.71 -15.82
N GLY A 29 14.90 -22.50 -16.36
CA GLY A 29 13.64 -22.97 -15.77
C GLY A 29 13.31 -22.33 -14.42
N LEU A 30 13.55 -21.02 -14.26
CA LEU A 30 13.25 -20.28 -13.04
C LEU A 30 11.78 -20.39 -12.62
N ASN A 31 11.50 -20.28 -11.33
CA ASN A 31 10.15 -20.22 -10.77
C ASN A 31 10.12 -19.26 -9.59
N LEU A 32 10.30 -17.98 -9.89
CA LEU A 32 10.42 -16.91 -8.91
C LEU A 32 9.20 -15.99 -8.95
N ASN A 33 8.77 -15.48 -7.80
CA ASN A 33 7.55 -14.69 -7.70
C ASN A 33 7.81 -13.34 -7.02
N MET A 34 7.79 -12.26 -7.80
CA MET A 34 7.90 -10.88 -7.38
C MET A 34 6.56 -10.12 -7.48
N SER A 35 5.42 -10.81 -7.54
CA SER A 35 4.12 -10.16 -7.78
C SER A 35 3.45 -9.61 -6.53
N ARG A 36 3.74 -10.16 -5.35
CA ARG A 36 3.00 -9.86 -4.12
C ARG A 36 3.91 -9.43 -2.98
N GLY A 37 3.61 -8.25 -2.41
CA GLY A 37 4.20 -7.79 -1.16
C GLY A 37 3.60 -8.52 0.04
N LYS A 38 4.06 -9.76 0.29
CA LYS A 38 3.68 -10.57 1.45
C LYS A 38 4.91 -10.94 2.26
N PRO A 39 4.79 -11.11 3.60
CA PRO A 39 5.89 -11.59 4.42
C PRO A 39 6.40 -12.96 3.94
N SER A 40 7.72 -13.14 3.93
CA SER A 40 8.35 -14.44 3.71
C SER A 40 8.19 -15.34 4.95
N ALA A 41 8.45 -16.64 4.81
CA ALA A 41 8.44 -17.57 5.94
C ALA A 41 9.39 -17.12 7.07
N THR A 42 10.56 -16.61 6.73
CA THR A 42 11.54 -16.09 7.70
C THR A 42 10.95 -14.91 8.51
N GLN A 43 10.27 -13.97 7.84
CA GLN A 43 9.60 -12.87 8.54
C GLN A 43 8.47 -13.36 9.45
N LEU A 44 7.67 -14.34 9.02
CA LEU A 44 6.61 -14.92 9.85
C LEU A 44 7.18 -15.62 11.08
N ASN A 45 8.34 -16.30 10.94
CA ASN A 45 9.01 -16.97 12.05
C ASN A 45 9.48 -16.01 13.15
N VAL A 46 9.76 -14.74 12.84
CA VAL A 46 10.09 -13.71 13.85
C VAL A 46 8.95 -13.51 14.86
N THR A 47 7.71 -13.83 14.47
CA THR A 47 6.50 -13.62 15.28
C THR A 47 6.06 -14.88 16.02
N MET A 48 6.74 -16.02 15.86
CA MET A 48 6.25 -17.31 16.41
C MET A 48 6.06 -17.29 17.91
N ASP A 49 6.94 -16.63 18.68
CA ASP A 49 6.82 -16.51 20.14
C ASP A 49 5.50 -15.84 20.60
N MET A 50 4.84 -15.10 19.69
CA MET A 50 3.54 -14.51 19.95
C MET A 50 2.45 -15.56 20.22
N LEU A 51 2.60 -16.78 19.72
CA LEU A 51 1.64 -17.86 19.92
C LEU A 51 1.65 -18.36 21.37
N ASP A 52 2.72 -18.15 22.11
CA ASP A 52 2.90 -18.65 23.47
C ASP A 52 2.55 -17.61 24.55
N VAL A 53 2.27 -16.34 24.18
CA VAL A 53 1.98 -15.29 25.18
C VAL A 53 0.60 -15.42 25.82
N ILE A 54 -0.30 -16.20 25.23
CA ILE A 54 -1.62 -16.54 25.78
C ILE A 54 -1.85 -18.04 25.70
N ASN A 55 -2.18 -18.64 26.84
CA ASN A 55 -2.50 -20.06 26.97
C ASN A 55 -3.63 -20.27 28.01
N SER A 56 -3.97 -21.52 28.29
CA SER A 56 -5.07 -21.88 29.20
C SER A 56 -4.89 -21.43 30.67
N SER A 57 -3.67 -21.09 31.08
CA SER A 57 -3.36 -20.57 32.42
C SER A 57 -3.25 -19.05 32.48
N SER A 58 -3.38 -18.36 31.35
CA SER A 58 -3.29 -16.91 31.30
C SER A 58 -4.51 -16.22 31.89
N ASP A 59 -4.30 -15.07 32.54
CA ASP A 59 -5.40 -14.13 32.80
C ASP A 59 -5.84 -13.54 31.45
N LEU A 60 -7.11 -13.74 31.12
CA LEU A 60 -7.70 -13.30 29.85
C LEU A 60 -8.56 -12.04 30.00
N LYS A 61 -8.25 -11.22 30.99
CA LYS A 61 -8.88 -9.92 31.19
C LYS A 61 -8.01 -8.78 30.58
N SER A 62 -8.69 -7.80 30.01
CA SER A 62 -8.09 -6.51 29.67
C SER A 62 -7.79 -5.68 30.92
N GLU A 63 -7.08 -4.57 30.78
CA GLU A 63 -6.70 -3.71 31.91
C GLU A 63 -7.89 -3.08 32.63
N ASP A 64 -9.05 -2.92 31.97
CA ASP A 64 -10.30 -2.44 32.57
C ASP A 64 -11.13 -3.57 33.21
N GLY A 65 -10.62 -4.81 33.22
CA GLY A 65 -11.27 -5.99 33.81
C GLY A 65 -12.24 -6.71 32.87
N THR A 66 -12.38 -6.30 31.61
CA THR A 66 -13.22 -6.99 30.62
C THR A 66 -12.70 -8.41 30.35
N ASP A 67 -13.57 -9.43 30.47
CA ASP A 67 -13.24 -10.80 30.07
C ASP A 67 -13.19 -10.92 28.54
N CYS A 68 -11.98 -11.06 27.98
CA CYS A 68 -11.76 -11.11 26.54
C CYS A 68 -12.33 -12.36 25.85
N ARG A 69 -12.79 -13.35 26.60
CA ARG A 69 -13.45 -14.56 26.07
C ARG A 69 -14.91 -14.35 25.70
N ASN A 70 -15.52 -13.27 26.18
CA ASN A 70 -16.96 -13.06 26.08
C ASN A 70 -17.30 -11.95 25.06
N TYR A 71 -18.58 -11.77 24.81
CA TYR A 71 -19.12 -10.67 23.98
C TYR A 71 -18.81 -9.29 24.56
N GLY A 72 -19.02 -8.26 23.77
CA GLY A 72 -18.95 -6.86 24.17
C GLY A 72 -17.66 -6.17 23.74
N VAL A 73 -17.52 -4.91 24.14
CA VAL A 73 -16.43 -3.99 23.76
C VAL A 73 -16.34 -3.85 22.23
N LEU A 74 -17.33 -3.15 21.68
CA LEU A 74 -17.55 -3.04 20.22
C LEU A 74 -16.34 -2.46 19.48
N ASP A 75 -15.64 -1.49 20.06
CA ASP A 75 -14.55 -0.73 19.46
C ASP A 75 -13.14 -1.16 19.89
N GLY A 76 -13.05 -2.29 20.63
CA GLY A 76 -11.77 -2.87 21.06
C GLY A 76 -11.40 -2.57 22.51
N ILE A 77 -10.52 -3.41 23.09
CA ILE A 77 -10.05 -3.26 24.48
C ILE A 77 -9.13 -2.02 24.58
N PRO A 78 -9.10 -1.33 25.73
CA PRO A 78 -8.40 -0.06 25.91
C PRO A 78 -6.93 -0.09 25.49
N GLU A 79 -6.20 -1.11 25.92
CA GLU A 79 -4.78 -1.28 25.63
C GLU A 79 -4.51 -1.56 24.14
N ALA A 80 -5.43 -2.22 23.42
CA ALA A 80 -5.30 -2.40 21.97
C ALA A 80 -5.56 -1.09 21.21
N LYS A 81 -6.56 -0.33 21.65
CA LYS A 81 -6.80 1.04 21.12
C LYS A 81 -5.58 1.94 21.32
N LYS A 82 -4.97 1.87 22.53
CA LYS A 82 -3.75 2.63 22.82
C LYS A 82 -2.59 2.20 21.95
N LEU A 83 -2.32 0.91 21.79
CA LEU A 83 -1.24 0.39 20.95
C LEU A 83 -1.38 0.84 19.50
N MET A 84 -2.59 0.74 18.94
CA MET A 84 -2.85 1.13 17.56
C MET A 84 -2.83 2.65 17.41
N ALA A 85 -3.32 3.41 18.37
CA ALA A 85 -3.24 4.87 18.36
C ALA A 85 -1.77 5.35 18.39
N ASP A 86 -0.96 4.80 19.29
CA ASP A 86 0.48 5.11 19.37
C ASP A 86 1.22 4.74 18.06
N MET A 87 0.82 3.65 17.40
CA MET A 87 1.37 3.25 16.09
C MET A 87 0.99 4.23 14.97
N MET A 88 -0.25 4.71 14.99
CA MET A 88 -0.79 5.63 13.97
C MET A 88 -0.45 7.09 14.23
N GLY A 89 0.07 7.41 15.42
CA GLY A 89 0.41 8.79 15.81
C GLY A 89 -0.77 9.62 16.28
N THR A 90 -1.87 8.99 16.71
CA THR A 90 -3.10 9.65 17.18
C THR A 90 -3.44 9.26 18.63
N THR A 91 -4.68 9.47 19.06
CA THR A 91 -5.13 9.18 20.42
C THR A 91 -6.20 8.07 20.46
N PRO A 92 -6.32 7.30 21.57
CA PRO A 92 -7.23 6.14 21.64
C PRO A 92 -8.71 6.44 21.39
N GLU A 93 -9.18 7.65 21.68
CA GLU A 93 -10.56 8.06 21.46
C GLU A 93 -10.96 8.14 19.98
N HIS A 94 -9.98 8.29 19.08
CA HIS A 94 -10.18 8.27 17.64
C HIS A 94 -10.23 6.86 17.05
N VAL A 95 -9.82 5.83 17.81
CA VAL A 95 -9.54 4.49 17.28
C VAL A 95 -10.69 3.52 17.51
N ILE A 96 -11.03 2.78 16.47
CA ILE A 96 -11.88 1.57 16.51
C ILE A 96 -11.03 0.39 16.06
N ILE A 97 -10.96 -0.65 16.90
CA ILE A 97 -10.31 -1.91 16.54
C ILE A 97 -11.30 -2.80 15.78
N TYR A 98 -10.82 -3.39 14.70
CA TYR A 98 -11.55 -4.32 13.85
C TYR A 98 -10.91 -5.72 13.83
N GLY A 99 -11.20 -6.50 12.81
CA GLY A 99 -10.59 -7.80 12.54
C GLY A 99 -9.13 -7.71 12.06
N ASN A 100 -8.73 -8.61 11.19
CA ASN A 100 -7.32 -8.82 10.84
C ASN A 100 -6.77 -7.92 9.72
N ALA A 101 -7.60 -7.22 8.96
CA ALA A 101 -7.15 -6.53 7.76
C ALA A 101 -7.82 -5.16 7.55
N SER A 102 -7.00 -4.13 7.28
CA SER A 102 -7.49 -2.78 6.94
C SER A 102 -8.31 -2.76 5.65
N LEU A 103 -8.05 -3.66 4.70
CA LEU A 103 -8.82 -3.77 3.47
C LEU A 103 -10.31 -4.04 3.74
N ASN A 104 -10.63 -4.87 4.73
CA ASN A 104 -12.01 -5.13 5.14
C ASN A 104 -12.67 -3.87 5.69
N ILE A 105 -11.93 -3.08 6.46
CA ILE A 105 -12.44 -1.84 7.04
C ILE A 105 -12.73 -0.83 5.93
N MET A 106 -11.81 -0.66 4.98
CA MET A 106 -12.00 0.24 3.83
C MET A 106 -13.20 -0.14 2.99
N TYR A 107 -13.35 -1.44 2.68
CA TYR A 107 -14.54 -1.96 1.99
C TYR A 107 -15.82 -1.66 2.79
N ASP A 108 -15.79 -1.87 4.09
CA ASP A 108 -16.93 -1.64 5.00
C ASP A 108 -17.33 -0.16 5.03
N GLN A 109 -16.36 0.77 5.13
CA GLN A 109 -16.66 2.21 5.10
C GLN A 109 -17.26 2.66 3.76
N VAL A 110 -16.74 2.18 2.63
CA VAL A 110 -17.33 2.46 1.31
C VAL A 110 -18.75 1.87 1.22
N SER A 111 -18.94 0.62 1.70
CA SER A 111 -20.24 -0.05 1.71
C SER A 111 -21.26 0.72 2.55
N ARG A 112 -20.88 1.19 3.74
CA ARG A 112 -21.76 2.00 4.63
C ARG A 112 -22.11 3.32 4.00
N ALA A 113 -21.15 4.04 3.46
CA ALA A 113 -21.40 5.29 2.75
C ALA A 113 -22.33 5.08 1.57
N TYR A 114 -22.16 3.99 0.83
CA TYR A 114 -22.98 3.65 -0.33
C TYR A 114 -24.42 3.31 0.05
N THR A 115 -24.62 2.53 1.13
CA THR A 115 -25.95 2.02 1.52
C THR A 115 -26.69 2.90 2.53
N HIS A 116 -25.98 3.54 3.46
CA HIS A 116 -26.56 4.26 4.61
C HIS A 116 -26.18 5.73 4.69
N GLY A 117 -25.16 6.18 3.93
CA GLY A 117 -24.59 7.54 4.03
C GLY A 117 -23.61 7.68 5.19
N ILE A 118 -22.99 8.84 5.30
CA ILE A 118 -22.04 9.21 6.35
C ILE A 118 -22.60 10.41 7.10
N LEU A 119 -22.67 10.38 8.44
CA LEU A 119 -23.11 11.47 9.29
C LEU A 119 -24.47 12.06 8.83
N GLY A 120 -25.42 11.19 8.45
CA GLY A 120 -26.75 11.59 8.02
C GLY A 120 -26.85 12.15 6.59
N ASN A 121 -25.76 12.16 5.83
CA ASN A 121 -25.83 12.53 4.41
C ASN A 121 -26.53 11.44 3.57
N THR A 122 -26.95 11.81 2.37
CA THR A 122 -27.64 10.91 1.44
C THR A 122 -26.75 9.69 1.10
N PRO A 123 -27.28 8.44 1.23
CA PRO A 123 -26.59 7.25 0.76
C PRO A 123 -26.16 7.37 -0.71
N TRP A 124 -24.93 6.99 -1.02
CA TRP A 124 -24.40 7.16 -2.38
C TRP A 124 -25.13 6.37 -3.44
N CYS A 125 -25.77 5.25 -3.07
CA CYS A 125 -26.61 4.48 -3.97
C CYS A 125 -27.88 5.24 -4.46
N LYS A 126 -28.22 6.37 -3.84
CA LYS A 126 -29.34 7.24 -4.22
C LYS A 126 -28.90 8.46 -5.04
N LEU A 127 -27.60 8.60 -5.30
CA LEU A 127 -27.05 9.67 -6.12
C LEU A 127 -26.94 9.19 -7.56
N ASP A 128 -27.14 10.12 -8.50
CA ASP A 128 -27.04 9.81 -9.93
C ASP A 128 -25.59 9.41 -10.32
N LYS A 129 -24.60 9.98 -9.66
CA LYS A 129 -23.19 9.75 -9.93
C LYS A 129 -22.35 9.88 -8.69
N VAL A 130 -21.36 8.98 -8.56
CA VAL A 130 -20.31 9.00 -7.54
C VAL A 130 -18.96 8.84 -8.21
N LYS A 131 -18.00 9.69 -7.84
CA LYS A 131 -16.63 9.67 -8.33
C LYS A 131 -15.65 9.57 -7.20
N TRP A 132 -14.43 9.08 -7.53
CA TRP A 132 -13.35 8.87 -6.61
C TRP A 132 -12.02 9.27 -7.19
N LEU A 133 -11.18 9.96 -6.43
CA LEU A 133 -9.84 10.32 -6.85
C LEU A 133 -8.88 9.19 -6.53
N CYS A 134 -8.06 8.83 -7.52
CA CYS A 134 -7.14 7.71 -7.45
C CYS A 134 -5.73 8.19 -7.81
N PRO A 135 -4.87 8.52 -6.83
CA PRO A 135 -3.45 8.70 -7.07
C PRO A 135 -2.84 7.48 -7.75
N VAL A 136 -2.14 7.71 -8.88
CA VAL A 136 -1.59 6.65 -9.73
C VAL A 136 -0.11 6.91 -10.06
N PRO A 137 0.70 5.83 -10.14
CA PRO A 137 0.33 4.44 -9.84
C PRO A 137 -0.05 4.23 -8.38
N GLY A 138 -0.97 3.29 -8.10
CA GLY A 138 -1.53 3.08 -6.77
C GLY A 138 -1.85 1.62 -6.46
N TYR A 139 -2.60 1.39 -5.39
CA TYR A 139 -2.89 0.05 -4.89
C TYR A 139 -4.14 -0.56 -5.57
N ASP A 140 -3.95 -1.64 -6.29
CA ASP A 140 -4.97 -2.34 -7.08
C ASP A 140 -6.23 -2.74 -6.29
N ARG A 141 -6.10 -3.06 -4.99
CA ARG A 141 -7.24 -3.42 -4.15
C ARG A 141 -8.14 -2.24 -3.81
N HIS A 142 -7.59 -1.05 -3.68
CA HIS A 142 -8.38 0.18 -3.53
C HIS A 142 -9.27 0.39 -4.76
N PHE A 143 -8.68 0.30 -5.94
CA PHE A 143 -9.42 0.46 -7.21
C PHE A 143 -10.50 -0.61 -7.38
N ALA A 144 -10.21 -1.85 -6.98
CA ALA A 144 -11.19 -2.92 -7.03
C ALA A 144 -12.40 -2.69 -6.10
N ILE A 145 -12.22 -2.02 -4.95
CA ILE A 145 -13.33 -1.63 -4.08
C ILE A 145 -14.23 -0.62 -4.80
N THR A 146 -13.66 0.48 -5.30
CA THR A 146 -14.43 1.53 -6.01
C THR A 146 -15.11 0.99 -7.25
N GLU A 147 -14.43 0.18 -8.05
CA GLU A 147 -15.00 -0.47 -9.23
C GLU A 147 -16.18 -1.38 -8.86
N ARG A 148 -16.08 -2.15 -7.77
CA ARG A 148 -17.15 -3.04 -7.28
C ARG A 148 -18.45 -2.31 -6.98
N PHE A 149 -18.37 -1.07 -6.48
CA PHE A 149 -19.53 -0.23 -6.19
C PHE A 149 -19.99 0.63 -7.38
N GLY A 150 -19.38 0.47 -8.56
CA GLY A 150 -19.72 1.26 -9.75
C GLY A 150 -19.31 2.73 -9.64
N ILE A 151 -18.37 3.06 -8.77
CA ILE A 151 -17.86 4.41 -8.55
C ILE A 151 -16.86 4.74 -9.67
N GLU A 152 -17.06 5.88 -10.35
CA GLU A 152 -16.15 6.34 -11.41
C GLU A 152 -14.82 6.78 -10.80
N MET A 153 -13.72 6.31 -11.36
CA MET A 153 -12.38 6.62 -10.88
C MET A 153 -11.66 7.64 -11.76
N ILE A 154 -11.04 8.64 -11.12
CA ILE A 154 -10.28 9.70 -11.76
C ILE A 154 -8.81 9.55 -11.38
N ASN A 155 -7.93 9.38 -12.36
CA ASN A 155 -6.49 9.31 -12.13
C ASN A 155 -5.93 10.65 -11.68
N ILE A 156 -5.14 10.64 -10.61
CA ILE A 156 -4.37 11.79 -10.11
C ILE A 156 -2.88 11.45 -10.21
N PRO A 157 -2.07 12.24 -10.92
CA PRO A 157 -0.63 12.00 -11.00
C PRO A 157 0.04 12.04 -9.63
N MET A 158 1.05 11.19 -9.45
CA MET A 158 1.91 11.17 -8.24
C MET A 158 3.28 11.77 -8.54
N SER A 159 3.84 12.46 -7.55
CA SER A 159 5.23 12.90 -7.48
C SER A 159 5.92 12.32 -6.24
N VAL A 160 7.19 12.62 -6.06
CA VAL A 160 7.95 12.21 -4.85
C VAL A 160 7.38 12.81 -3.56
N ASP A 161 6.69 13.93 -3.65
CA ASP A 161 6.09 14.66 -2.51
C ASP A 161 4.62 14.25 -2.24
N GLY A 162 4.04 13.42 -3.10
CA GLY A 162 2.64 12.98 -3.03
C GLY A 162 1.85 13.26 -4.31
N PRO A 163 0.50 13.20 -4.25
CA PRO A 163 -0.36 13.43 -5.40
C PRO A 163 -0.39 14.91 -5.82
N ASP A 164 -0.78 15.14 -7.07
CA ASP A 164 -0.99 16.50 -7.62
C ASP A 164 -2.10 17.23 -6.86
N MET A 165 -1.69 18.04 -5.87
CA MET A 165 -2.62 18.76 -5.01
C MET A 165 -3.36 19.88 -5.73
N ASP A 166 -2.79 20.52 -6.76
CA ASP A 166 -3.46 21.56 -7.54
C ASP A 166 -4.66 20.97 -8.29
N MET A 167 -4.45 19.80 -8.89
CA MET A 167 -5.54 19.05 -9.53
C MET A 167 -6.61 18.60 -8.55
N ILE A 168 -6.20 18.06 -7.39
CA ILE A 168 -7.14 17.60 -6.35
C ILE A 168 -7.99 18.74 -5.84
N GLU A 169 -7.39 19.86 -5.40
CA GLU A 169 -8.07 21.03 -4.86
C GLU A 169 -9.12 21.58 -5.84
N LYS A 170 -8.74 21.68 -7.11
CA LYS A 170 -9.67 22.10 -8.17
C LYS A 170 -10.84 21.14 -8.30
N LEU A 171 -10.56 19.85 -8.49
CA LEU A 171 -11.60 18.85 -8.75
C LEU A 171 -12.60 18.74 -7.59
N VAL A 172 -12.12 18.65 -6.34
CA VAL A 172 -13.03 18.48 -5.18
C VAL A 172 -13.84 19.73 -4.88
N SER A 173 -13.36 20.92 -5.24
CA SER A 173 -14.09 22.17 -5.02
C SER A 173 -15.16 22.43 -6.07
N GLU A 174 -15.03 21.87 -7.28
CA GLU A 174 -15.92 22.11 -8.42
C GLU A 174 -16.97 21.01 -8.62
N ASP A 175 -16.73 19.78 -8.11
CA ASP A 175 -17.57 18.62 -8.39
C ASP A 175 -18.03 17.89 -7.11
N GLU A 176 -19.29 18.10 -6.72
CA GLU A 176 -19.92 17.46 -5.56
C GLU A 176 -20.13 15.95 -5.70
N SER A 177 -19.99 15.39 -6.91
CA SER A 177 -20.05 13.94 -7.13
C SER A 177 -18.79 13.21 -6.67
N ILE A 178 -17.68 13.93 -6.41
CA ILE A 178 -16.44 13.36 -5.89
C ILE A 178 -16.58 13.15 -4.38
N LYS A 179 -16.62 11.88 -3.96
CA LYS A 179 -16.90 11.48 -2.58
C LYS A 179 -15.67 11.02 -1.80
N GLY A 180 -14.56 10.81 -2.46
CA GLY A 180 -13.35 10.41 -1.73
C GLY A 180 -12.09 10.32 -2.58
N ILE A 181 -11.01 10.05 -1.87
CA ILE A 181 -9.67 9.84 -2.42
C ILE A 181 -8.99 8.69 -1.70
N TRP A 182 -8.29 7.82 -2.45
CA TRP A 182 -7.38 6.81 -1.90
C TRP A 182 -5.99 7.39 -1.67
N CYS A 183 -5.45 7.23 -0.48
CA CYS A 183 -4.08 7.65 -0.16
C CYS A 183 -3.32 6.49 0.49
N VAL A 184 -2.07 6.24 0.03
CA VAL A 184 -1.08 5.43 0.76
C VAL A 184 0.07 6.36 1.07
N PRO A 185 0.01 7.09 2.20
CA PRO A 185 0.77 8.33 2.37
C PRO A 185 2.23 8.12 2.75
N LYS A 186 2.58 6.96 3.29
CA LYS A 186 3.95 6.63 3.71
C LYS A 186 4.40 5.35 3.03
N TYR A 187 5.58 5.41 2.40
CA TYR A 187 6.13 4.29 1.62
C TYR A 187 5.12 3.73 0.63
N SER A 188 4.53 4.61 -0.18
CA SER A 188 3.37 4.35 -1.04
C SER A 188 3.52 3.08 -1.90
N ASN A 189 2.42 2.44 -2.19
CA ASN A 189 2.35 1.28 -3.06
C ASN A 189 1.94 1.73 -4.48
N PRO A 190 2.80 1.65 -5.52
CA PRO A 190 4.08 0.91 -5.52
C PRO A 190 5.36 1.77 -5.34
N GLN A 191 5.27 3.10 -5.27
CA GLN A 191 6.42 3.99 -5.47
C GLN A 191 7.37 4.09 -4.28
N GLY A 192 6.90 3.75 -3.07
CA GLY A 192 7.70 3.89 -1.86
C GLY A 192 7.90 5.35 -1.41
N TYR A 193 7.15 6.29 -1.97
CA TYR A 193 7.18 7.71 -1.61
C TYR A 193 6.42 7.97 -0.32
N THR A 194 6.86 9.00 0.41
CA THR A 194 6.17 9.51 1.60
C THR A 194 5.70 10.93 1.30
N TYR A 195 4.42 11.22 1.57
CA TYR A 195 3.87 12.55 1.33
C TYR A 195 4.61 13.60 2.17
N SER A 196 4.91 14.73 1.55
CA SER A 196 5.53 15.86 2.23
C SER A 196 4.57 16.49 3.24
N ASP A 197 5.12 17.20 4.24
CA ASP A 197 4.33 17.97 5.22
C ASP A 197 3.39 18.96 4.54
N GLU A 198 3.84 19.58 3.44
CA GLU A 198 3.01 20.49 2.66
C GLU A 198 1.82 19.77 2.03
N THR A 199 2.05 18.59 1.42
CA THR A 199 0.97 17.76 0.86
C THR A 199 -0.05 17.36 1.91
N VAL A 200 0.39 16.95 3.12
CA VAL A 200 -0.52 16.58 4.21
C VAL A 200 -1.35 17.77 4.67
N LYS A 201 -0.74 18.94 4.84
CA LYS A 201 -1.44 20.18 5.23
C LYS A 201 -2.45 20.63 4.17
N ARG A 202 -2.08 20.58 2.90
CA ARG A 202 -2.99 20.89 1.78
C ARG A 202 -4.16 19.89 1.72
N MET A 203 -3.88 18.60 1.93
CA MET A 203 -4.91 17.56 1.98
C MET A 203 -5.91 17.82 3.11
N ALA A 204 -5.44 18.16 4.31
CA ALA A 204 -6.29 18.50 5.45
C ALA A 204 -7.10 19.80 5.24
N ALA A 205 -6.57 20.74 4.44
CA ALA A 205 -7.21 22.02 4.15
C ALA A 205 -8.19 21.99 2.96
N LEU A 206 -8.37 20.86 2.26
CA LEU A 206 -9.28 20.70 1.12
C LEU A 206 -10.66 21.32 1.40
N LYS A 207 -11.27 21.89 0.38
CA LYS A 207 -12.63 22.49 0.44
C LYS A 207 -13.57 21.76 -0.52
N PRO A 208 -13.94 20.50 -0.23
CA PRO A 208 -14.79 19.76 -1.13
C PRO A 208 -16.20 20.36 -1.22
N ALA A 209 -16.77 20.37 -2.41
CA ALA A 209 -18.16 20.70 -2.64
C ALA A 209 -19.10 19.66 -1.97
N ALA A 210 -18.66 18.39 -1.95
CA ALA A 210 -19.37 17.32 -1.26
C ALA A 210 -19.13 17.37 0.26
N LYS A 211 -20.20 17.50 1.05
CA LYS A 211 -20.13 17.51 2.54
C LYS A 211 -19.67 16.17 3.12
N ASP A 212 -19.91 15.09 2.40
CA ASP A 212 -19.59 13.71 2.75
C ASP A 212 -18.32 13.19 2.07
N PHE A 213 -17.49 14.07 1.52
CA PHE A 213 -16.17 13.73 1.01
C PHE A 213 -15.29 13.17 2.12
N ARG A 214 -14.53 12.09 1.82
CA ARG A 214 -13.61 11.46 2.78
C ARG A 214 -12.25 11.17 2.15
N ILE A 215 -11.22 11.47 2.93
CA ILE A 215 -9.85 11.03 2.67
C ILE A 215 -9.70 9.63 3.26
N PHE A 216 -9.45 8.62 2.43
CA PHE A 216 -9.13 7.26 2.87
C PHE A 216 -7.61 7.14 2.94
N TRP A 217 -7.09 7.26 4.16
CA TRP A 217 -5.68 7.35 4.49
C TRP A 217 -5.15 5.98 4.92
N ASP A 218 -4.77 5.14 3.94
CA ASP A 218 -4.25 3.80 4.20
C ASP A 218 -2.79 3.86 4.63
N ASN A 219 -2.56 3.99 5.93
CA ASN A 219 -1.24 4.07 6.55
C ASN A 219 -0.65 2.67 6.79
N ALA A 220 -0.69 1.82 5.76
CA ALA A 220 -0.29 0.42 5.80
C ALA A 220 1.18 0.20 6.17
N TYR A 221 2.03 1.20 5.96
CA TYR A 221 3.49 1.11 6.13
C TYR A 221 4.04 2.07 7.17
N VAL A 222 3.22 2.53 8.11
CA VAL A 222 3.57 3.54 9.11
C VAL A 222 4.88 3.25 9.87
N ILE A 223 5.20 1.97 10.10
CA ILE A 223 6.38 1.50 10.84
C ILE A 223 7.29 0.56 10.03
N HIS A 224 7.15 0.54 8.70
CA HIS A 224 7.86 -0.39 7.82
C HIS A 224 9.13 0.24 7.23
N HIS A 225 10.01 0.74 8.09
CA HIS A 225 11.30 1.28 7.70
C HIS A 225 12.26 0.16 7.28
N LEU A 226 13.09 0.41 6.26
CA LEU A 226 14.19 -0.49 5.88
C LEU A 226 15.50 -0.13 6.59
N TYR A 227 15.65 1.13 7.02
CA TYR A 227 16.88 1.65 7.63
C TYR A 227 16.55 2.33 8.96
N ASP A 228 17.42 2.20 9.95
CA ASP A 228 17.25 2.82 11.27
C ASP A 228 17.60 4.32 11.25
N ASP A 229 18.52 4.72 10.39
CA ASP A 229 19.07 6.08 10.27
C ASP A 229 18.43 6.93 9.16
N LYS A 230 17.53 6.34 8.38
CA LYS A 230 16.86 6.98 7.23
C LYS A 230 15.36 6.68 7.22
N GLN A 231 14.71 6.98 8.33
CA GLN A 231 13.26 6.80 8.46
C GLN A 231 12.52 8.03 7.95
N ASP A 232 11.52 7.80 7.10
CA ASP A 232 10.60 8.88 6.76
C ASP A 232 9.61 9.08 7.91
N GLU A 233 9.20 10.31 8.11
CA GLU A 233 8.13 10.69 9.02
C GLU A 233 6.98 11.29 8.22
N ILE A 234 5.78 11.22 8.78
CA ILE A 234 4.58 11.81 8.19
C ILE A 234 3.78 12.51 9.27
N LEU A 235 3.22 13.67 8.95
CA LEU A 235 2.34 14.40 9.87
C LEU A 235 1.06 13.57 10.13
N ASP A 236 0.55 13.69 11.37
CA ASP A 236 -0.75 13.13 11.73
C ASP A 236 -1.87 13.89 11.00
N ILE A 237 -2.48 13.23 10.04
CA ILE A 237 -3.56 13.78 9.20
C ILE A 237 -4.80 14.13 10.04
N ILE A 238 -5.09 13.39 11.12
CA ILE A 238 -6.24 13.65 11.99
C ILE A 238 -6.06 15.01 12.66
N SER A 239 -4.89 15.23 13.29
CA SER A 239 -4.57 16.54 13.91
C SER A 239 -4.55 17.67 12.89
N GLU A 240 -4.05 17.45 11.69
CA GLU A 240 -4.05 18.48 10.64
C GLU A 240 -5.49 18.81 10.17
N CYS A 241 -6.37 17.81 10.03
CA CYS A 241 -7.79 18.04 9.75
C CYS A 241 -8.51 18.79 10.88
N GLU A 242 -8.19 18.49 12.14
CA GLU A 242 -8.72 19.23 13.30
C GLU A 242 -8.28 20.70 13.29
N LYS A 243 -6.98 20.96 13.06
CA LYS A 243 -6.43 22.34 12.92
C LYS A 243 -7.10 23.10 11.77
N ALA A 244 -7.44 22.41 10.67
CA ALA A 244 -8.15 22.98 9.54
C ALA A 244 -9.65 23.16 9.78
N GLY A 245 -10.20 22.76 10.95
CA GLY A 245 -11.62 22.79 11.27
C GLY A 245 -12.48 21.78 10.51
N LYS A 246 -11.88 20.66 10.09
CA LYS A 246 -12.51 19.60 9.28
C LYS A 246 -12.22 18.21 9.83
N PRO A 247 -12.48 17.95 11.13
CA PRO A 247 -12.09 16.70 11.79
C PRO A 247 -12.72 15.46 11.12
N ASP A 248 -13.92 15.60 10.52
CA ASP A 248 -14.66 14.48 9.96
C ASP A 248 -14.18 14.03 8.58
N MET A 249 -13.24 14.77 7.96
CA MET A 249 -12.89 14.55 6.56
C MET A 249 -12.01 13.32 6.32
N VAL A 250 -11.40 12.73 7.37
CA VAL A 250 -10.43 11.64 7.22
C VAL A 250 -10.87 10.35 7.89
N PHE A 251 -10.63 9.24 7.20
CA PHE A 251 -10.59 7.88 7.72
C PHE A 251 -9.16 7.35 7.54
N GLU A 252 -8.45 7.16 8.65
CA GLU A 252 -7.10 6.58 8.64
C GLU A 252 -7.16 5.10 8.99
N PHE A 253 -6.43 4.27 8.24
CA PHE A 253 -6.41 2.82 8.39
C PHE A 253 -5.00 2.32 8.63
N ALA A 254 -4.87 1.36 9.54
CA ALA A 254 -3.63 0.62 9.76
C ALA A 254 -3.92 -0.82 10.18
N SER A 255 -2.93 -1.70 10.06
CA SER A 255 -3.05 -3.07 10.53
C SER A 255 -1.69 -3.68 10.83
N THR A 256 -1.71 -4.77 11.60
CA THR A 256 -0.54 -5.61 11.85
C THR A 256 -0.35 -6.72 10.80
N SER A 257 -1.04 -6.63 9.65
CA SER A 257 -1.00 -7.68 8.61
C SER A 257 0.39 -7.99 8.06
N LYS A 258 1.29 -7.00 8.05
CA LYS A 258 2.69 -7.16 7.63
C LYS A 258 3.67 -7.06 8.82
N VAL A 259 3.15 -7.07 10.04
CA VAL A 259 3.90 -6.97 11.29
C VAL A 259 3.92 -8.31 12.00
N THR A 260 2.77 -8.97 12.08
CA THR A 260 2.59 -10.28 12.70
C THR A 260 2.12 -11.31 11.65
N PHE A 261 1.00 -11.98 11.89
CA PHE A 261 0.44 -12.94 10.95
C PHE A 261 -0.68 -12.29 10.13
N PRO A 262 -0.60 -12.23 8.78
CA PRO A 262 -1.62 -11.60 7.95
C PRO A 262 -3.05 -12.13 8.16
N GLY A 263 -3.18 -13.44 8.39
CA GLY A 263 -4.48 -14.08 8.66
C GLY A 263 -4.99 -13.89 10.09
N SER A 264 -4.17 -13.40 11.00
CA SER A 264 -4.44 -13.31 12.45
C SER A 264 -3.93 -12.00 13.06
N GLY A 265 -3.93 -10.95 12.27
CA GLY A 265 -3.53 -9.60 12.68
C GLY A 265 -4.63 -8.86 13.43
N VAL A 266 -4.36 -7.59 13.74
CA VAL A 266 -5.30 -6.60 14.26
C VAL A 266 -5.28 -5.40 13.32
N ALA A 267 -6.45 -4.92 12.93
CA ALA A 267 -6.61 -3.72 12.11
C ALA A 267 -7.39 -2.65 12.88
N ALA A 268 -7.13 -1.41 12.54
CA ALA A 268 -7.79 -0.26 13.16
C ALA A 268 -8.19 0.79 12.12
N LEU A 269 -9.27 1.50 12.45
CA LEU A 269 -9.68 2.74 11.85
C LEU A 269 -9.50 3.85 12.89
N ALA A 270 -8.88 4.95 12.50
CA ALA A 270 -8.87 6.18 13.28
C ALA A 270 -9.57 7.31 12.54
N THR A 271 -10.38 8.10 13.25
CA THR A 271 -11.17 9.20 12.67
C THR A 271 -11.69 10.11 13.78
N SER A 272 -12.46 11.16 13.42
CA SER A 272 -13.09 12.06 14.39
C SER A 272 -14.03 11.35 15.36
N LYS A 273 -14.30 11.99 16.50
CA LYS A 273 -15.26 11.47 17.49
C LYS A 273 -16.68 11.31 16.91
N ASP A 274 -17.10 12.22 16.05
CA ASP A 274 -18.43 12.16 15.41
C ASP A 274 -18.52 10.99 14.43
N ASN A 275 -17.49 10.78 13.59
CA ASN A 275 -17.39 9.59 12.75
C ASN A 275 -17.32 8.30 13.59
N VAL A 276 -16.54 8.26 14.68
CA VAL A 276 -16.50 7.10 15.60
C VAL A 276 -17.89 6.77 16.13
N ALA A 277 -18.64 7.78 16.57
CA ALA A 277 -20.01 7.59 17.09
C ALA A 277 -20.98 7.05 16.02
N ASP A 278 -20.93 7.62 14.80
CA ASP A 278 -21.78 7.18 13.68
C ASP A 278 -21.43 5.76 13.24
N ILE A 279 -20.16 5.45 13.11
CA ILE A 279 -19.66 4.11 12.75
C ILE A 279 -20.08 3.08 13.81
N LYS A 280 -19.87 3.36 15.09
CA LYS A 280 -20.25 2.45 16.20
C LYS A 280 -21.74 2.17 16.21
N LYS A 281 -22.58 3.17 15.94
CA LYS A 281 -24.03 2.98 15.84
C LYS A 281 -24.38 2.00 14.73
N GLN A 282 -23.73 2.06 13.58
CA GLN A 282 -23.97 1.12 12.48
C GLN A 282 -23.34 -0.27 12.77
N MET A 283 -22.17 -0.32 13.42
CA MET A 283 -21.50 -1.57 13.79
C MET A 283 -22.34 -2.47 14.69
N THR A 284 -23.19 -1.90 15.56
CA THR A 284 -24.05 -2.69 16.46
C THR A 284 -24.99 -3.65 15.74
N ILE A 285 -25.26 -3.38 14.44
CA ILE A 285 -26.10 -4.26 13.60
C ILE A 285 -25.25 -5.37 12.97
N GLN A 286 -23.94 -5.12 12.77
CA GLN A 286 -23.03 -6.01 12.07
C GLN A 286 -22.31 -6.99 13.02
N THR A 287 -21.93 -6.52 14.22
CA THR A 287 -21.13 -7.28 15.18
C THR A 287 -21.39 -6.83 16.61
N ILE A 288 -21.08 -7.72 17.58
CA ILE A 288 -21.06 -7.39 19.01
C ILE A 288 -19.65 -7.00 19.47
N GLY A 289 -18.64 -7.26 18.65
CA GLY A 289 -17.23 -6.95 18.88
C GLY A 289 -16.32 -7.91 18.12
N HIS A 290 -15.10 -7.49 17.95
CA HIS A 290 -14.05 -8.27 17.28
C HIS A 290 -13.27 -9.14 18.29
N ASP A 291 -12.39 -10.02 17.79
CA ASP A 291 -11.60 -10.97 18.56
C ASP A 291 -10.70 -10.29 19.61
N LYS A 292 -11.17 -10.23 20.85
CA LYS A 292 -10.44 -9.62 21.99
C LYS A 292 -9.27 -10.48 22.48
N ILE A 293 -9.34 -11.80 22.31
CA ILE A 293 -8.21 -12.69 22.62
C ILE A 293 -7.02 -12.32 21.72
N ASN A 294 -7.28 -12.12 20.44
CA ASN A 294 -6.23 -11.73 19.52
C ASN A 294 -5.70 -10.30 19.78
N GLN A 295 -6.58 -9.37 20.15
CA GLN A 295 -6.18 -8.02 20.58
C GLN A 295 -5.25 -8.10 21.80
N LEU A 296 -5.66 -8.85 22.84
CA LEU A 296 -4.89 -9.05 24.07
C LEU A 296 -3.53 -9.71 23.80
N ARG A 297 -3.48 -10.68 22.88
CA ARG A 297 -2.25 -11.35 22.45
C ARG A 297 -1.26 -10.37 21.84
N HIS A 298 -1.72 -9.48 20.95
CA HIS A 298 -0.88 -8.45 20.34
C HIS A 298 -0.32 -7.48 21.38
N VAL A 299 -1.18 -6.99 22.27
CA VAL A 299 -0.77 -6.07 23.35
C VAL A 299 0.27 -6.72 24.27
N ARG A 300 0.06 -7.95 24.67
CA ARG A 300 1.01 -8.66 25.55
C ARG A 300 2.33 -8.98 24.88
N TYR A 301 2.31 -9.26 23.59
CA TYR A 301 3.52 -9.51 22.81
C TYR A 301 4.36 -8.24 22.65
N PHE A 302 3.77 -7.16 22.22
CA PHE A 302 4.49 -5.90 21.96
C PHE A 302 4.68 -5.05 23.23
N LYS A 303 3.78 -5.16 24.20
CA LYS A 303 3.67 -4.35 25.40
C LYS A 303 3.33 -2.88 25.10
N ASN A 304 4.00 -2.25 24.15
CA ASN A 304 3.80 -0.86 23.71
C ASN A 304 4.37 -0.64 22.30
N VAL A 305 4.28 0.58 21.80
CA VAL A 305 4.80 0.97 20.46
C VAL A 305 6.32 0.82 20.35
N ALA A 306 7.08 0.98 21.43
CA ALA A 306 8.52 0.77 21.40
C ALA A 306 8.87 -0.70 21.13
N GLY A 307 8.19 -1.64 21.80
CA GLY A 307 8.34 -3.08 21.53
C GLY A 307 7.93 -3.47 20.12
N LEU A 308 6.88 -2.82 19.59
CA LEU A 308 6.45 -3.00 18.22
C LEU A 308 7.51 -2.48 17.23
N LYS A 309 8.12 -1.31 17.46
CA LYS A 309 9.22 -0.78 16.65
C LYS A 309 10.45 -1.68 16.67
N GLU A 310 10.85 -2.21 17.83
CA GLU A 310 11.95 -3.18 17.95
C GLU A 310 11.67 -4.48 17.17
N HIS A 311 10.43 -4.95 17.17
CA HIS A 311 10.03 -6.09 16.35
C HIS A 311 10.20 -5.79 14.85
N MET A 312 9.83 -4.58 14.40
CA MET A 312 9.96 -4.19 13.01
C MET A 312 11.40 -4.02 12.53
N LYS A 313 12.36 -3.72 13.42
CA LYS A 313 13.80 -3.75 13.07
C LYS A 313 14.23 -5.14 12.61
N LYS A 314 13.75 -6.20 13.26
CA LYS A 314 14.01 -7.57 12.82
C LYS A 314 13.46 -7.86 11.42
N HIS A 315 12.27 -7.32 11.10
CA HIS A 315 11.72 -7.42 9.74
C HIS A 315 12.59 -6.68 8.72
N ALA A 316 13.10 -5.50 9.08
CA ALA A 316 14.00 -4.72 8.22
C ALA A 316 15.30 -5.47 7.88
N GLU A 317 15.86 -6.22 8.82
CA GLU A 317 17.05 -7.04 8.60
C GLU A 317 16.88 -8.09 7.49
N PHE A 318 15.67 -8.63 7.32
CA PHE A 318 15.35 -9.56 6.24
C PHE A 318 14.93 -8.87 4.94
N MET A 319 14.31 -7.69 5.03
CA MET A 319 13.80 -6.99 3.86
C MET A 319 14.88 -6.19 3.13
N ARG A 320 15.71 -5.47 3.87
CA ARG A 320 16.74 -4.58 3.32
C ARG A 320 17.65 -5.25 2.29
N PRO A 321 18.27 -6.42 2.57
CA PRO A 321 19.16 -7.07 1.59
C PRO A 321 18.47 -7.40 0.27
N LYS A 322 17.18 -7.69 0.28
CA LYS A 322 16.39 -7.99 -0.92
C LYS A 322 16.14 -6.75 -1.76
N PHE A 323 15.86 -5.62 -1.11
CA PHE A 323 15.73 -4.33 -1.80
C PHE A 323 17.08 -3.90 -2.39
N GLU A 324 18.13 -3.97 -1.61
CA GLU A 324 19.48 -3.60 -2.04
C GLU A 324 19.97 -4.47 -3.21
N ALA A 325 19.74 -5.77 -3.18
CA ALA A 325 20.06 -6.69 -4.28
C ALA A 325 19.31 -6.30 -5.57
N THR A 326 18.02 -6.00 -5.47
CA THR A 326 17.22 -5.59 -6.63
C THR A 326 17.70 -4.25 -7.19
N LEU A 327 17.82 -3.23 -6.33
CA LEU A 327 18.23 -1.88 -6.73
C LEU A 327 19.63 -1.88 -7.34
N LYS A 328 20.54 -2.65 -6.78
CA LYS A 328 21.91 -2.79 -7.33
C LYS A 328 21.89 -3.31 -8.77
N VAL A 329 21.10 -4.33 -9.06
CA VAL A 329 21.01 -4.87 -10.43
C VAL A 329 20.40 -3.84 -11.39
N LEU A 330 19.35 -3.12 -10.96
CA LEU A 330 18.76 -2.05 -11.78
C LEU A 330 19.76 -0.94 -12.07
N GLU A 331 20.53 -0.51 -11.05
CA GLU A 331 21.53 0.55 -11.19
C GLU A 331 22.69 0.12 -12.09
N ASP A 332 23.29 -1.04 -11.81
CA ASP A 332 24.45 -1.55 -12.56
C ASP A 332 24.14 -1.77 -14.05
N GLU A 333 22.89 -2.20 -14.35
CA GLU A 333 22.54 -2.70 -15.68
C GLU A 333 21.71 -1.73 -16.53
N LEU A 334 20.98 -0.77 -15.92
CA LEU A 334 20.08 0.13 -16.66
C LEU A 334 20.48 1.60 -16.59
N THR A 335 21.35 2.00 -15.65
CA THR A 335 21.78 3.39 -15.54
C THR A 335 22.41 3.88 -16.84
N GLY A 336 21.95 5.03 -17.34
CA GLY A 336 22.47 5.67 -18.55
C GLY A 336 21.98 5.07 -19.87
N LEU A 337 21.12 4.05 -19.86
CA LEU A 337 20.55 3.46 -21.08
C LEU A 337 19.32 4.21 -21.61
N GLY A 338 18.63 4.98 -20.77
CA GLY A 338 17.45 5.76 -21.14
C GLY A 338 16.19 4.93 -21.44
N ILE A 339 16.12 3.71 -20.87
CA ILE A 339 15.03 2.75 -21.12
C ILE A 339 14.15 2.45 -19.91
N GLY A 340 14.39 3.11 -18.80
CA GLY A 340 13.56 2.99 -17.59
C GLY A 340 14.09 3.84 -16.45
N THR A 341 13.21 4.08 -15.49
CA THR A 341 13.49 4.74 -14.21
C THR A 341 12.84 3.95 -13.08
N TRP A 342 13.34 4.09 -11.87
CA TRP A 342 12.81 3.36 -10.71
C TRP A 342 12.87 4.19 -9.44
N SER A 343 12.05 3.80 -8.48
CA SER A 343 12.06 4.40 -7.16
C SER A 343 13.10 3.71 -6.24
N GLU A 344 13.62 4.46 -5.28
CA GLU A 344 14.57 3.97 -4.26
C GLU A 344 13.93 4.14 -2.87
N PRO A 345 13.03 3.24 -2.47
CA PRO A 345 12.27 3.38 -1.24
C PRO A 345 13.12 3.17 0.02
N ARG A 346 12.84 3.93 1.07
CA ARG A 346 13.44 3.77 2.41
C ARG A 346 12.61 2.88 3.33
N GLY A 347 11.49 2.38 2.83
CA GLY A 347 10.55 1.53 3.56
C GLY A 347 9.48 0.93 2.67
N GLY A 348 8.52 0.25 3.28
CA GLY A 348 7.44 -0.40 2.56
C GLY A 348 7.83 -1.75 1.95
N TYR A 349 7.15 -2.13 0.86
CA TYR A 349 7.20 -3.48 0.30
C TYR A 349 7.44 -3.54 -1.20
N PHE A 350 7.62 -2.37 -1.86
CA PHE A 350 7.63 -2.30 -3.32
C PHE A 350 8.70 -1.34 -3.86
N ILE A 351 9.12 -1.64 -5.09
CA ILE A 351 9.86 -0.73 -5.97
C ILE A 351 8.97 -0.50 -7.19
N SER A 352 8.79 0.75 -7.59
CA SER A 352 8.11 1.12 -8.82
C SER A 352 9.13 1.28 -9.92
N PHE A 353 8.87 0.68 -11.06
CA PHE A 353 9.68 0.81 -12.26
C PHE A 353 8.81 1.35 -13.40
N ASP A 354 9.30 2.40 -14.07
CA ASP A 354 8.66 2.97 -15.25
C ASP A 354 9.54 2.68 -16.48
N ALA A 355 9.07 1.76 -17.33
CA ALA A 355 9.68 1.42 -18.61
C ALA A 355 9.39 2.49 -19.68
N MET A 356 9.97 2.34 -20.85
CA MET A 356 9.56 3.10 -22.04
C MET A 356 8.05 2.91 -22.30
N GLU A 357 7.38 3.97 -22.75
CA GLU A 357 5.95 3.92 -23.06
C GLU A 357 5.61 2.80 -24.07
N GLY A 358 4.58 2.00 -23.74
CA GLY A 358 4.13 0.86 -24.52
C GLY A 358 4.92 -0.42 -24.31
N CYS A 359 5.77 -0.51 -23.25
CA CYS A 359 6.65 -1.65 -23.03
C CYS A 359 6.28 -2.53 -21.83
N ALA A 360 5.53 -2.02 -20.84
CA ALA A 360 5.34 -2.73 -19.57
C ALA A 360 4.68 -4.11 -19.72
N LYS A 361 3.63 -4.23 -20.52
CA LYS A 361 2.95 -5.52 -20.78
C LYS A 361 3.87 -6.54 -21.43
N ALA A 362 4.66 -6.12 -22.41
CA ALA A 362 5.60 -7.00 -23.11
C ALA A 362 6.73 -7.47 -22.18
N ILE A 363 7.26 -6.57 -21.32
CA ILE A 363 8.28 -6.91 -20.32
C ILE A 363 7.74 -7.95 -19.34
N VAL A 364 6.56 -7.70 -18.76
CA VAL A 364 5.92 -8.62 -17.80
C VAL A 364 5.63 -9.98 -18.44
N ALA A 365 5.19 -10.00 -19.70
CA ALA A 365 4.94 -11.25 -20.43
C ALA A 365 6.24 -12.05 -20.64
N LYS A 366 7.33 -11.41 -21.12
CA LYS A 366 8.63 -12.06 -21.29
C LYS A 366 9.22 -12.58 -19.96
N CYS A 367 9.10 -11.82 -18.88
CA CYS A 367 9.51 -12.28 -17.55
C CYS A 367 8.76 -13.56 -17.14
N LYS A 368 7.43 -13.57 -17.34
CA LYS A 368 6.59 -14.73 -17.01
C LYS A 368 6.97 -15.95 -17.83
N GLU A 369 7.24 -15.80 -19.14
CA GLU A 369 7.68 -16.90 -20.01
C GLU A 369 9.02 -17.51 -19.58
N ALA A 370 9.88 -16.70 -19.01
CA ALA A 370 11.20 -17.13 -18.52
C ALA A 370 11.19 -17.51 -17.02
N GLY A 371 10.01 -17.57 -16.39
CA GLY A 371 9.84 -18.10 -15.03
C GLY A 371 9.90 -17.07 -13.90
N VAL A 372 9.80 -15.76 -14.19
CA VAL A 372 9.67 -14.71 -13.17
C VAL A 372 8.28 -14.06 -13.25
N ILE A 373 7.49 -14.21 -12.18
CA ILE A 373 6.13 -13.71 -12.09
C ILE A 373 6.14 -12.33 -11.44
N LEU A 374 5.62 -11.34 -12.17
CA LEU A 374 5.37 -9.99 -11.70
C LEU A 374 3.85 -9.74 -11.58
N THR A 375 3.48 -8.63 -10.93
CA THR A 375 2.10 -8.12 -11.01
C THR A 375 1.78 -7.77 -12.45
N ASN A 376 0.56 -8.05 -12.91
CA ASN A 376 0.15 -7.71 -14.26
C ASN A 376 0.33 -6.21 -14.52
N ALA A 377 0.91 -5.85 -15.66
CA ALA A 377 1.03 -4.47 -16.08
C ALA A 377 -0.36 -3.81 -16.17
N GLY A 378 -0.45 -2.56 -15.70
CA GLY A 378 -1.71 -1.83 -15.58
C GLY A 378 -2.44 -2.03 -14.25
N ALA A 379 -2.12 -3.05 -13.43
CA ALA A 379 -2.80 -3.27 -12.15
C ALA A 379 -2.66 -2.09 -11.16
N THR A 380 -1.63 -1.27 -11.30
CA THR A 380 -1.39 -0.07 -10.49
C THR A 380 -2.22 1.14 -10.92
N PHE A 381 -3.18 0.95 -11.83
CA PHE A 381 -4.09 1.97 -12.34
C PHE A 381 -5.56 1.51 -12.25
N PRO A 382 -6.52 2.42 -12.10
CA PRO A 382 -7.94 2.13 -12.19
C PRO A 382 -8.30 1.33 -13.45
N TYR A 383 -9.21 0.38 -13.30
CA TYR A 383 -9.66 -0.52 -14.38
C TYR A 383 -8.55 -1.39 -15.02
N GLY A 384 -7.38 -1.50 -14.36
CA GLY A 384 -6.22 -2.21 -14.90
C GLY A 384 -5.60 -1.55 -16.15
N LYS A 385 -5.79 -0.24 -16.33
CA LYS A 385 -5.39 0.49 -17.53
C LYS A 385 -4.38 1.58 -17.21
N ASP A 386 -3.09 1.28 -17.40
CA ASP A 386 -2.04 2.28 -17.46
C ASP A 386 -2.09 2.96 -18.83
N PRO A 387 -2.37 4.29 -18.92
CA PRO A 387 -2.46 4.98 -20.19
C PRO A 387 -1.15 4.97 -21.00
N LYS A 388 0.00 4.86 -20.32
CA LYS A 388 1.33 4.85 -20.93
C LYS A 388 1.87 3.45 -21.14
N ASP A 389 1.25 2.42 -20.54
CA ASP A 389 1.78 1.05 -20.53
C ASP A 389 3.27 1.02 -20.14
N SER A 390 3.63 1.69 -19.05
CA SER A 390 5.01 1.91 -18.61
C SER A 390 5.27 1.40 -17.19
N ASN A 391 4.28 1.44 -16.29
CA ASN A 391 4.51 1.15 -14.88
C ASN A 391 4.51 -0.35 -14.56
N ILE A 392 5.53 -0.79 -13.84
CA ILE A 392 5.70 -2.16 -13.35
C ILE A 392 6.00 -2.12 -11.86
N ARG A 393 5.23 -2.85 -11.06
CA ARG A 393 5.44 -3.01 -9.63
C ARG A 393 6.30 -4.24 -9.34
N ILE A 394 7.43 -4.03 -8.66
CA ILE A 394 8.34 -5.07 -8.19
C ILE A 394 8.14 -5.25 -6.69
N ALA A 395 7.94 -6.51 -6.23
CA ALA A 395 7.76 -6.84 -4.83
C ALA A 395 8.91 -7.74 -4.34
N PRO A 396 9.99 -7.21 -3.77
CA PRO A 396 11.16 -7.98 -3.38
C PRO A 396 11.01 -8.75 -2.06
N SER A 397 9.82 -8.77 -1.45
CA SER A 397 9.64 -9.26 -0.08
C SER A 397 9.70 -10.78 0.08
N PHE A 398 9.30 -11.56 -0.92
CA PHE A 398 9.09 -13.00 -0.78
C PHE A 398 10.34 -13.87 -1.09
N PRO A 399 11.08 -13.72 -2.21
CA PRO A 399 12.26 -14.51 -2.50
C PRO A 399 13.44 -14.24 -1.54
N THR A 400 14.47 -15.09 -1.58
CA THR A 400 15.74 -14.80 -0.88
C THR A 400 16.50 -13.67 -1.58
N PRO A 401 17.55 -13.06 -0.98
CA PRO A 401 18.36 -12.05 -1.64
C PRO A 401 19.01 -12.54 -2.95
N GLU A 402 19.47 -13.81 -2.98
CA GLU A 402 20.07 -14.45 -4.15
C GLU A 402 19.04 -14.65 -5.26
N GLU A 403 17.87 -15.17 -4.92
CA GLU A 403 16.73 -15.31 -5.84
C GLU A 403 16.26 -13.95 -6.37
N MET A 404 16.34 -12.91 -5.54
CA MET A 404 16.00 -11.54 -5.97
C MET A 404 16.99 -10.98 -6.98
N SER A 405 18.29 -11.22 -6.80
CA SER A 405 19.30 -10.84 -7.79
C SER A 405 19.02 -11.53 -9.13
N GLU A 406 18.79 -12.84 -9.12
CA GLU A 406 18.53 -13.63 -10.33
C GLU A 406 17.22 -13.16 -11.04
N ALA A 407 16.18 -12.90 -10.27
CA ALA A 407 14.92 -12.39 -10.80
C ALA A 407 15.07 -10.96 -11.39
N ALA A 408 15.85 -10.11 -10.74
CA ALA A 408 16.14 -8.76 -11.20
C ALA A 408 17.01 -8.77 -12.49
N GLU A 409 18.01 -9.66 -12.58
CA GLU A 409 18.80 -9.84 -13.80
C GLU A 409 17.93 -10.24 -15.00
N LEU A 410 16.99 -11.19 -14.80
CA LEU A 410 16.04 -11.56 -15.84
C LEU A 410 15.10 -10.41 -16.20
N PHE A 411 14.59 -9.68 -15.20
CA PHE A 411 13.75 -8.50 -15.42
C PHE A 411 14.46 -7.44 -16.27
N VAL A 412 15.71 -7.15 -15.95
CA VAL A 412 16.55 -6.20 -16.70
C VAL A 412 16.79 -6.69 -18.13
N LEU A 413 17.09 -7.98 -18.32
CA LEU A 413 17.27 -8.56 -19.65
C LEU A 413 16.01 -8.42 -20.51
N CYS A 414 14.84 -8.71 -19.93
CA CYS A 414 13.55 -8.52 -20.61
C CYS A 414 13.28 -7.06 -20.93
N THR A 415 13.62 -6.14 -20.01
CA THR A 415 13.49 -4.70 -20.22
C THR A 415 14.34 -4.22 -21.38
N LYS A 416 15.62 -4.63 -21.42
CA LYS A 416 16.55 -4.29 -22.53
C LYS A 416 16.02 -4.81 -23.86
N LEU A 417 15.58 -6.07 -23.91
CA LEU A 417 15.11 -6.71 -25.15
C LEU A 417 13.85 -6.03 -25.69
N VAL A 418 12.84 -5.82 -24.85
CA VAL A 418 11.59 -5.13 -25.25
C VAL A 418 11.86 -3.70 -25.69
N SER A 419 12.74 -2.99 -24.98
CA SER A 419 13.11 -1.61 -25.36
C SER A 419 13.77 -1.53 -26.73
N VAL A 420 14.67 -2.48 -27.04
CA VAL A 420 15.31 -2.58 -28.37
C VAL A 420 14.27 -2.92 -29.45
N GLU A 421 13.37 -3.86 -29.19
CA GLU A 421 12.27 -4.20 -30.09
C GLU A 421 11.41 -2.97 -30.40
N LYS A 422 11.05 -2.21 -29.36
CA LYS A 422 10.27 -0.96 -29.49
C LYS A 422 10.97 0.11 -30.32
N LEU A 423 12.27 0.32 -30.10
CA LEU A 423 13.06 1.29 -30.85
C LEU A 423 13.24 0.89 -32.32
N LEU A 424 13.33 -0.41 -32.61
CA LEU A 424 13.40 -0.91 -34.00
C LEU A 424 12.09 -0.71 -34.77
N GLU A 425 10.93 -0.74 -34.10
CA GLU A 425 9.63 -0.40 -34.71
C GLU A 425 9.53 1.07 -35.12
N GLN A 426 10.30 1.96 -34.47
CA GLN A 426 10.28 3.41 -34.69
C GLN A 426 11.29 3.88 -35.75
N LYS A 427 12.23 3.02 -36.17
CA LYS A 427 13.31 3.28 -37.15
C LYS A 427 13.18 2.38 -38.38
#